data_9a8278efc94baef17119592a918e5a2e
#
_entry.id   9a8278efc94baef17119592a918e5a2e
#
_cell.length_a   1.000
_cell.length_b   1.000
_cell.length_c   1.000
_cell.angle_alpha   90.00
_cell.angle_beta   90.00
_cell.angle_gamma   90.00
#
_symmetry.space_group_name_H-M   'P 1'
#
loop_
_entity.id
_entity.type
_entity.pdbx_description
1 polymer ?
#
loop_
_entity_poly.entity_id
_entity_poly.type
_entity_poly.pdbx_seq_one_letter_code
_entity_poly.pdbx_strand_id
1 'polypeptide(L)'
;MADYEAHLEICDTLRQINEDDHDLRSGRFFPEFEYAGPQMEEAIVNMTNWDTFLYTRNFEAINSDRSMRQATRLLTYPVTIGSILHELSPYSIRSGGRLTAEGLKSLSALRYTLHPPKTGGGEGIKGLRPEAPPVRIFILGARAESSLPRDVWVQLAHLFPRAKFHLIFIGPESMANRDDEFPLPPRAPSNPFGAVVEDRVWPTMKISTIVDYYHTLHETGYFYPYDPYFDCFMLFHPGLGHPASSHEWEETIPLLLETKAPILVTGYTQYDMERDIEWVNKTAKGEFDLLMEPGENTFRSLRWDLNDLDPQDISCGNWGVWAFRGKRYETTRKDEA
;
A
#
# COMPACT_ATOMS: atom_id res chain seq x y z
N MET A 1 9.35 38.49 -9.33
CA MET A 1 7.99 37.95 -9.60
C MET A 1 7.92 36.47 -9.23
N ALA A 2 8.84 35.61 -9.67
CA ALA A 2 8.86 34.19 -9.30
C ALA A 2 8.87 33.96 -7.77
N ASP A 3 9.65 34.70 -7.01
CA ASP A 3 9.70 34.60 -5.55
C ASP A 3 8.39 35.00 -4.85
N TYR A 4 7.63 35.91 -5.47
CA TYR A 4 6.35 36.33 -4.94
C TYR A 4 5.25 35.29 -5.19
N GLU A 5 5.25 34.66 -6.37
CA GLU A 5 4.31 33.58 -6.70
C GLU A 5 4.55 32.35 -5.83
N ALA A 6 5.80 31.93 -5.65
CA ALA A 6 6.18 30.86 -4.75
C ALA A 6 5.79 31.13 -3.29
N HIS A 7 5.94 32.38 -2.84
CA HIS A 7 5.49 32.80 -1.51
C HIS A 7 3.97 32.68 -1.35
N LEU A 8 3.20 33.07 -2.34
CA LEU A 8 1.74 32.97 -2.31
C LEU A 8 1.28 31.51 -2.25
N GLU A 9 1.90 30.62 -3.01
CA GLU A 9 1.60 29.17 -2.98
C GLU A 9 1.84 28.58 -1.59
N ILE A 10 2.95 28.93 -0.95
CA ILE A 10 3.26 28.49 0.42
C ILE A 10 2.21 29.03 1.40
N CYS A 11 1.85 30.30 1.29
CA CYS A 11 0.81 30.90 2.15
C CYS A 11 -0.55 30.23 1.98
N ASP A 12 -0.93 29.90 0.75
CA ASP A 12 -2.19 29.22 0.47
C ASP A 12 -2.18 27.78 1.02
N THR A 13 -1.06 27.07 0.88
CA THR A 13 -0.90 25.73 1.45
C THR A 13 -0.98 25.75 2.98
N LEU A 14 -0.29 26.68 3.63
CA LEU A 14 -0.35 26.84 5.09
C LEU A 14 -1.76 27.20 5.59
N ARG A 15 -2.50 28.01 4.81
CA ARG A 15 -3.90 28.31 5.12
C ARG A 15 -4.76 27.05 5.04
N GLN A 16 -4.60 26.24 4.02
CA GLN A 16 -5.32 24.97 3.88
C GLN A 16 -5.01 24.00 5.05
N ILE A 17 -3.75 23.89 5.44
CA ILE A 17 -3.34 23.07 6.59
C ILE A 17 -4.07 23.51 7.86
N ASN A 18 -4.09 24.81 8.12
CA ASN A 18 -4.78 25.38 9.29
C ASN A 18 -6.30 25.16 9.24
N GLU A 19 -6.91 25.31 8.07
CA GLU A 19 -8.34 25.02 7.88
C GLU A 19 -8.66 23.56 8.16
N ASP A 20 -7.87 22.62 7.64
CA ASP A 20 -8.06 21.20 7.81
C ASP A 20 -7.84 20.75 9.26
N ASP A 21 -6.85 21.29 9.94
CA ASP A 21 -6.60 21.03 11.36
C ASP A 21 -7.70 21.60 12.26
N HIS A 22 -8.16 22.81 11.97
CA HIS A 22 -9.29 23.40 12.67
C HIS A 22 -10.56 22.58 12.46
N ASP A 23 -10.77 22.08 11.24
CA ASP A 23 -11.92 21.26 10.88
C ASP A 23 -11.97 19.96 11.71
N LEU A 24 -10.86 19.24 11.83
CA LEU A 24 -10.78 18.03 12.65
C LEU A 24 -11.07 18.28 14.15
N ARG A 25 -10.71 19.48 14.64
CA ARG A 25 -10.94 19.88 16.04
C ARG A 25 -12.31 20.52 16.27
N SER A 26 -13.08 20.82 15.22
CA SER A 26 -14.36 21.51 15.31
C SER A 26 -15.46 20.70 15.98
N GLY A 27 -15.32 19.38 16.05
CA GLY A 27 -16.35 18.45 16.54
C GLY A 27 -17.53 18.30 15.57
N ARG A 28 -17.42 18.81 14.33
CA ARG A 28 -18.46 18.60 13.33
C ARG A 28 -18.59 17.10 12.95
N PHE A 29 -19.74 16.72 12.48
CA PHE A 29 -19.92 15.44 11.81
C PHE A 29 -19.22 15.46 10.43
N PHE A 30 -18.57 14.35 10.07
CA PHE A 30 -17.83 14.18 8.82
C PHE A 30 -18.51 13.13 7.94
N PRO A 31 -19.48 13.51 7.11
CA PRO A 31 -20.14 12.55 6.21
C PRO A 31 -19.16 11.93 5.19
N GLU A 32 -18.06 12.60 4.87
CA GLU A 32 -17.02 12.11 3.99
C GLU A 32 -16.29 10.86 4.50
N PHE A 33 -16.44 10.51 5.77
CA PHE A 33 -15.92 9.28 6.34
C PHE A 33 -16.93 8.11 6.31
N GLU A 34 -18.13 8.34 5.81
CA GLU A 34 -19.06 7.28 5.44
C GLU A 34 -18.73 6.79 4.03
N TYR A 35 -17.88 5.79 3.94
CA TYR A 35 -17.39 5.31 2.65
C TYR A 35 -18.40 4.48 1.89
N ALA A 36 -18.28 4.53 0.55
CA ALA A 36 -19.14 3.74 -0.35
C ALA A 36 -18.96 2.23 -0.10
N GLY A 37 -20.06 1.52 -0.16
CA GLY A 37 -20.10 0.06 -0.10
C GLY A 37 -19.62 -0.62 -1.39
N PRO A 38 -19.76 -1.94 -1.47
CA PRO A 38 -19.44 -2.67 -2.68
C PRO A 38 -20.35 -2.25 -3.83
N GLN A 39 -19.81 -2.21 -5.04
CA GLN A 39 -20.55 -1.97 -6.26
C GLN A 39 -20.99 -3.29 -6.91
N MET A 40 -21.91 -3.21 -7.85
CA MET A 40 -22.23 -4.34 -8.73
C MET A 40 -20.98 -4.74 -9.51
N GLU A 41 -20.86 -6.03 -9.78
CA GLU A 41 -19.68 -6.60 -10.44
C GLU A 41 -19.41 -6.03 -11.83
N GLU A 42 -20.45 -5.53 -12.49
CA GLU A 42 -20.36 -4.91 -13.82
C GLU A 42 -19.91 -3.45 -13.78
N ALA A 43 -19.88 -2.84 -12.60
CA ALA A 43 -19.46 -1.46 -12.47
C ALA A 43 -17.95 -1.31 -12.72
N ILE A 44 -17.61 -0.38 -13.60
CA ILE A 44 -16.22 -0.07 -13.96
C ILE A 44 -15.72 1.04 -13.07
N VAL A 45 -14.63 0.76 -12.36
CA VAL A 45 -13.91 1.78 -11.58
C VAL A 45 -12.91 2.50 -12.46
N ASN A 46 -12.89 3.83 -12.42
CA ASN A 46 -11.91 4.63 -13.14
C ASN A 46 -10.74 5.01 -12.22
N MET A 47 -9.55 4.53 -12.56
CA MET A 47 -8.32 4.76 -11.81
C MET A 47 -7.46 5.91 -12.38
N THR A 48 -8.05 6.86 -13.12
CA THR A 48 -7.29 7.94 -13.74
C THR A 48 -6.83 9.00 -12.73
N ASN A 49 -7.71 9.38 -11.81
CA ASN A 49 -7.46 10.36 -10.75
C ASN A 49 -8.51 10.24 -9.63
N TRP A 50 -8.35 11.03 -8.56
CA TRP A 50 -9.30 11.03 -7.46
C TRP A 50 -10.73 11.37 -7.87
N ASP A 51 -10.95 12.38 -8.70
CA ASP A 51 -12.30 12.80 -9.09
C ASP A 51 -13.06 11.68 -9.78
N THR A 52 -12.45 11.07 -10.80
CA THR A 52 -13.07 9.97 -11.54
C THR A 52 -13.20 8.71 -10.70
N PHE A 53 -12.24 8.45 -9.81
CA PHE A 53 -12.31 7.33 -8.87
C PHE A 53 -13.50 7.48 -7.91
N LEU A 54 -13.60 8.61 -7.22
CA LEU A 54 -14.66 8.88 -6.25
C LEU A 54 -16.03 8.88 -6.91
N TYR A 55 -16.14 9.44 -8.11
CA TYR A 55 -17.38 9.44 -8.89
C TYR A 55 -17.79 8.01 -9.28
N THR A 56 -16.89 7.24 -9.88
CA THR A 56 -17.20 5.87 -10.35
C THR A 56 -17.40 4.88 -9.19
N ARG A 57 -16.85 5.18 -8.01
CA ARG A 57 -17.07 4.43 -6.76
C ARG A 57 -18.26 4.91 -5.95
N ASN A 58 -18.96 5.96 -6.39
CA ASN A 58 -20.18 6.45 -5.76
C ASN A 58 -19.96 7.02 -4.34
N PHE A 59 -18.89 7.77 -4.14
CA PHE A 59 -18.60 8.48 -2.89
C PHE A 59 -19.36 9.81 -2.84
N GLU A 60 -20.67 9.79 -2.68
CA GLU A 60 -21.54 10.96 -2.78
C GLU A 60 -21.24 12.05 -1.73
N ALA A 61 -20.77 11.65 -0.56
CA ALA A 61 -20.47 12.57 0.54
C ALA A 61 -19.12 13.29 0.36
N ILE A 62 -18.29 12.89 -0.60
CA ILE A 62 -17.02 13.54 -0.93
C ILE A 62 -17.27 14.44 -2.14
N ASN A 63 -17.77 15.65 -1.89
CA ASN A 63 -18.32 16.54 -2.90
C ASN A 63 -17.72 17.96 -2.89
N SER A 64 -16.64 18.16 -2.17
CA SER A 64 -15.92 19.44 -2.07
C SER A 64 -14.43 19.20 -1.87
N ASP A 65 -13.60 20.18 -2.20
CA ASP A 65 -12.15 20.11 -1.99
C ASP A 65 -11.79 19.79 -0.53
N ARG A 66 -12.53 20.37 0.41
CA ARG A 66 -12.37 20.12 1.84
C ARG A 66 -12.68 18.66 2.20
N SER A 67 -13.81 18.12 1.74
CA SER A 67 -14.16 16.73 1.98
C SER A 67 -13.18 15.77 1.30
N MET A 68 -12.67 16.11 0.10
CA MET A 68 -11.64 15.36 -0.59
C MET A 68 -10.33 15.33 0.20
N ARG A 69 -9.87 16.46 0.72
CA ARG A 69 -8.65 16.49 1.53
C ARG A 69 -8.77 15.63 2.78
N GLN A 70 -9.90 15.72 3.50
CA GLN A 70 -10.11 14.90 4.69
C GLN A 70 -10.20 13.40 4.38
N ALA A 71 -10.96 13.01 3.37
CA ALA A 71 -11.15 11.60 3.02
C ALA A 71 -9.91 10.96 2.39
N THR A 72 -9.24 11.66 1.47
CA THR A 72 -8.06 11.11 0.75
C THR A 72 -6.87 10.89 1.66
N ARG A 73 -6.77 11.63 2.78
CA ARG A 73 -5.75 11.38 3.81
C ARG A 73 -5.79 9.95 4.34
N LEU A 74 -6.95 9.34 4.42
CA LEU A 74 -7.13 7.96 4.87
C LEU A 74 -7.19 7.00 3.68
N LEU A 75 -7.96 7.34 2.65
CA LEU A 75 -8.16 6.49 1.48
C LEU A 75 -6.88 6.30 0.65
N THR A 76 -5.91 7.20 0.75
CA THR A 76 -4.64 7.07 0.02
C THR A 76 -3.95 5.72 0.25
N TYR A 77 -4.06 5.14 1.44
CA TYR A 77 -3.41 3.87 1.77
C TYR A 77 -3.97 2.69 0.96
N PRO A 78 -5.24 2.31 1.08
CA PRO A 78 -5.78 1.21 0.29
C PRO A 78 -5.86 1.52 -1.21
N VAL A 79 -6.13 2.77 -1.59
CA VAL A 79 -6.27 3.14 -3.01
C VAL A 79 -4.92 3.18 -3.72
N THR A 80 -3.84 3.55 -3.06
CA THR A 80 -2.49 3.43 -3.63
C THR A 80 -2.18 1.97 -3.99
N ILE A 81 -2.39 1.04 -3.07
CA ILE A 81 -2.21 -0.39 -3.34
C ILE A 81 -3.12 -0.84 -4.49
N GLY A 82 -4.41 -0.52 -4.38
CA GLY A 82 -5.41 -0.89 -5.39
C GLY A 82 -5.09 -0.36 -6.77
N SER A 83 -4.63 0.90 -6.88
CA SER A 83 -4.29 1.52 -8.16
C SER A 83 -3.14 0.83 -8.88
N ILE A 84 -2.19 0.27 -8.16
CA ILE A 84 -1.06 -0.46 -8.74
C ILE A 84 -1.49 -1.87 -9.18
N LEU A 85 -2.30 -2.54 -8.37
CA LEU A 85 -2.68 -3.94 -8.57
C LEU A 85 -3.92 -4.13 -9.45
N HIS A 86 -4.70 -3.08 -9.72
CA HIS A 86 -5.91 -3.19 -10.53
C HIS A 86 -5.58 -3.34 -12.02
N GLU A 87 -6.41 -4.08 -12.76
CA GLU A 87 -6.24 -4.27 -14.21
C GLU A 87 -6.34 -2.95 -15.00
N LEU A 88 -7.11 -1.98 -14.48
CA LEU A 88 -7.24 -0.64 -15.05
C LEU A 88 -6.25 0.36 -14.43
N SER A 89 -5.14 -0.11 -13.90
CA SER A 89 -4.09 0.71 -13.29
C SER A 89 -3.61 1.82 -14.22
N PRO A 90 -3.37 3.04 -13.72
CA PRO A 90 -2.70 4.10 -14.47
C PRO A 90 -1.23 3.76 -14.74
N TYR A 91 -0.65 2.84 -13.99
CA TYR A 91 0.74 2.41 -14.13
C TYR A 91 0.86 1.32 -15.20
N SER A 92 1.56 1.65 -16.28
CA SER A 92 1.73 0.80 -17.46
C SER A 92 3.10 1.00 -18.11
N ILE A 93 3.42 0.19 -19.11
CA ILE A 93 4.64 0.35 -19.94
C ILE A 93 4.51 1.47 -21.01
N ARG A 94 3.33 2.07 -21.14
CA ARG A 94 3.13 3.19 -22.06
C ARG A 94 3.89 4.41 -21.57
N SER A 95 4.15 5.34 -22.49
CA SER A 95 4.79 6.62 -22.14
C SER A 95 4.06 7.30 -20.97
N GLY A 96 4.81 7.66 -19.94
CA GLY A 96 4.25 8.23 -18.70
C GLY A 96 3.68 7.23 -17.70
N GLY A 97 3.54 5.95 -18.07
CA GLY A 97 2.98 4.92 -17.16
C GLY A 97 3.97 4.33 -16.16
N ARG A 98 5.25 4.62 -16.33
CA ARG A 98 6.35 4.31 -15.40
C ARG A 98 6.66 2.85 -15.10
N LEU A 99 5.89 1.88 -15.60
CA LEU A 99 6.26 0.47 -15.45
C LEU A 99 7.47 0.13 -16.33
N THR A 100 8.41 -0.62 -15.76
CA THR A 100 9.47 -1.30 -16.51
C THR A 100 8.94 -2.59 -17.15
N ALA A 101 9.70 -3.21 -18.04
CA ALA A 101 9.36 -4.52 -18.59
C ALA A 101 9.25 -5.59 -17.48
N GLU A 102 10.15 -5.54 -16.49
CA GLU A 102 10.11 -6.44 -15.33
C GLU A 102 8.90 -6.14 -14.43
N GLY A 103 8.53 -4.85 -14.31
CA GLY A 103 7.30 -4.44 -13.60
C GLY A 103 6.05 -5.00 -14.25
N LEU A 104 5.96 -4.95 -15.58
CA LEU A 104 4.84 -5.54 -16.30
C LEU A 104 4.74 -7.05 -16.04
N LYS A 105 5.85 -7.78 -16.16
CA LYS A 105 5.90 -9.24 -15.90
C LYS A 105 5.46 -9.57 -14.46
N SER A 106 6.02 -8.86 -13.48
CA SER A 106 5.76 -9.12 -12.07
C SER A 106 4.33 -8.79 -11.65
N LEU A 107 3.84 -7.59 -12.01
CA LEU A 107 2.51 -7.13 -11.60
C LEU A 107 1.38 -7.80 -12.39
N SER A 108 1.62 -8.23 -13.63
CA SER A 108 0.62 -8.97 -14.41
C SER A 108 0.19 -10.26 -13.74
N ALA A 109 1.11 -10.97 -13.06
CA ALA A 109 0.79 -12.17 -12.31
C ALA A 109 -0.22 -11.90 -11.18
N LEU A 110 0.03 -10.88 -10.35
CA LEU A 110 -0.90 -10.46 -9.29
C LEU A 110 -2.22 -9.92 -9.85
N ARG A 111 -2.16 -9.10 -10.89
CA ARG A 111 -3.37 -8.57 -11.55
C ARG A 111 -4.26 -9.68 -12.09
N TYR A 112 -3.66 -10.70 -12.67
CA TYR A 112 -4.41 -11.88 -13.13
C TYR A 112 -5.09 -12.63 -11.97
N THR A 113 -4.37 -12.85 -10.88
CA THR A 113 -4.90 -13.51 -9.68
C THR A 113 -6.05 -12.70 -9.04
N LEU A 114 -5.92 -11.37 -9.03
CA LEU A 114 -6.91 -10.47 -8.45
C LEU A 114 -8.17 -10.28 -9.31
N HIS A 115 -8.09 -10.60 -10.60
CA HIS A 115 -9.20 -10.50 -11.55
C HIS A 115 -9.50 -11.87 -12.18
N PRO A 116 -9.91 -12.88 -11.39
CA PRO A 116 -10.20 -14.20 -11.92
C PRO A 116 -11.33 -14.09 -12.94
N PRO A 117 -11.27 -14.86 -14.05
CA PRO A 117 -12.30 -14.82 -15.08
C PRO A 117 -13.66 -15.21 -14.48
N LYS A 118 -14.73 -14.62 -15.00
CA LYS A 118 -16.08 -15.08 -14.69
C LYS A 118 -16.18 -16.55 -15.11
N THR A 119 -16.44 -17.43 -14.18
CA THR A 119 -16.74 -18.82 -14.51
C THR A 119 -18.00 -18.82 -15.35
N GLY A 120 -17.88 -19.10 -16.64
CA GLY A 120 -19.04 -19.27 -17.51
C GLY A 120 -19.99 -20.29 -16.86
N GLY A 121 -21.30 -20.02 -16.88
CA GLY A 121 -22.38 -20.66 -16.13
C GLY A 121 -22.53 -22.18 -16.21
N GLY A 122 -21.48 -22.91 -16.07
CA GLY A 122 -21.52 -24.31 -15.66
C GLY A 122 -21.59 -24.35 -14.15
N GLU A 123 -22.65 -24.88 -13.58
CA GLU A 123 -22.73 -25.21 -12.18
C GLU A 123 -21.50 -26.05 -11.81
N GLY A 124 -20.42 -25.40 -11.38
CA GLY A 124 -19.26 -26.08 -10.87
C GLY A 124 -19.70 -26.89 -9.67
N ILE A 125 -19.53 -28.20 -9.73
CA ILE A 125 -19.82 -29.08 -8.60
C ILE A 125 -19.07 -28.51 -7.39
N LYS A 126 -19.84 -27.97 -6.43
CA LYS A 126 -19.29 -27.41 -5.19
C LYS A 126 -18.36 -28.48 -4.57
N GLY A 127 -17.10 -28.16 -4.39
CA GLY A 127 -16.12 -29.01 -3.75
C GLY A 127 -15.11 -29.72 -4.68
N LEU A 128 -15.21 -29.59 -5.99
CA LEU A 128 -14.28 -30.24 -6.93
C LEU A 128 -13.06 -29.40 -7.32
N ARG A 129 -13.07 -28.10 -7.05
CA ARG A 129 -11.90 -27.23 -7.23
C ARG A 129 -11.45 -26.70 -5.86
N PRO A 130 -10.19 -26.87 -5.49
CA PRO A 130 -9.66 -26.24 -4.31
C PRO A 130 -9.86 -24.73 -4.43
N GLU A 131 -10.31 -24.12 -3.34
CA GLU A 131 -10.48 -22.67 -3.27
C GLU A 131 -9.12 -22.00 -3.44
N ALA A 132 -9.05 -20.94 -4.28
CA ALA A 132 -7.79 -20.21 -4.47
C ALA A 132 -7.34 -19.61 -3.13
N PRO A 133 -6.05 -19.66 -2.81
CA PRO A 133 -5.54 -19.01 -1.61
C PRO A 133 -5.75 -17.49 -1.67
N PRO A 134 -5.86 -16.80 -0.53
CA PRO A 134 -5.95 -15.35 -0.53
C PRO A 134 -4.66 -14.72 -1.04
N VAL A 135 -4.78 -13.56 -1.69
CA VAL A 135 -3.64 -12.69 -1.94
C VAL A 135 -3.21 -12.08 -0.62
N ARG A 136 -1.94 -12.27 -0.25
CA ARG A 136 -1.36 -11.70 0.95
C ARG A 136 -0.65 -10.40 0.62
N ILE A 137 -1.02 -9.34 1.31
CA ILE A 137 -0.34 -8.05 1.22
C ILE A 137 0.29 -7.79 2.58
N PHE A 138 1.62 -7.84 2.62
CA PHE A 138 2.42 -7.59 3.81
C PHE A 138 2.74 -6.10 3.88
N ILE A 139 2.21 -5.42 4.88
CA ILE A 139 2.47 -4.00 5.14
C ILE A 139 3.53 -3.93 6.23
N LEU A 140 4.77 -3.62 5.83
CA LEU A 140 5.94 -3.68 6.70
C LEU A 140 6.31 -2.31 7.26
N GLY A 141 6.90 -2.31 8.45
CA GLY A 141 7.16 -1.08 9.18
C GLY A 141 5.85 -0.38 9.58
N ALA A 142 4.79 -1.15 9.79
CA ALA A 142 3.45 -0.64 10.04
C ALA A 142 3.41 0.23 11.30
N ARG A 143 2.75 1.37 11.17
CA ARG A 143 2.57 2.38 12.23
C ARG A 143 1.10 2.78 12.30
N ALA A 144 0.81 4.08 12.15
CA ALA A 144 -0.54 4.64 12.21
C ALA A 144 -1.53 4.01 11.22
N GLU A 145 -1.08 3.56 10.04
CA GLU A 145 -1.92 2.89 9.05
C GLU A 145 -2.52 1.57 9.55
N SER A 146 -1.85 0.90 10.50
CA SER A 146 -2.39 -0.31 11.14
C SER A 146 -3.59 -0.03 12.04
N SER A 147 -3.76 1.21 12.48
CA SER A 147 -4.85 1.67 13.35
C SER A 147 -5.98 2.39 12.60
N LEU A 148 -5.89 2.51 11.28
CA LEU A 148 -6.98 3.11 10.49
C LEU A 148 -8.28 2.33 10.68
N PRO A 149 -9.44 3.01 10.60
CA PRO A 149 -10.74 2.35 10.63
C PRO A 149 -10.81 1.20 9.61
N ARG A 150 -11.41 0.09 9.99
CA ARG A 150 -11.45 -1.12 9.15
C ARG A 150 -12.19 -0.92 7.83
N ASP A 151 -13.20 -0.07 7.81
CA ASP A 151 -13.93 0.34 6.61
C ASP A 151 -13.07 1.08 5.57
N VAL A 152 -11.98 1.74 5.99
CA VAL A 152 -10.97 2.28 5.07
C VAL A 152 -10.28 1.15 4.31
N TRP A 153 -9.82 0.12 5.00
CA TRP A 153 -9.14 -1.02 4.38
C TRP A 153 -10.06 -1.90 3.54
N VAL A 154 -11.33 -2.01 3.93
CA VAL A 154 -12.35 -2.74 3.17
C VAL A 154 -12.54 -2.14 1.76
N GLN A 155 -12.23 -0.86 1.56
CA GLN A 155 -12.24 -0.26 0.22
C GLN A 155 -11.33 -0.97 -0.77
N LEU A 156 -10.23 -1.57 -0.30
CA LEU A 156 -9.37 -2.41 -1.16
C LEU A 156 -10.12 -3.67 -1.62
N ALA A 157 -10.88 -4.32 -0.74
CA ALA A 157 -11.69 -5.50 -1.12
C ALA A 157 -12.77 -5.14 -2.15
N HIS A 158 -13.36 -3.94 -2.06
CA HIS A 158 -14.38 -3.48 -3.00
C HIS A 158 -13.82 -3.24 -4.41
N LEU A 159 -12.53 -3.00 -4.58
CA LEU A 159 -11.88 -2.88 -5.88
C LEU A 159 -11.68 -4.24 -6.59
N PHE A 160 -11.71 -5.33 -5.83
CA PHE A 160 -11.43 -6.68 -6.32
C PHE A 160 -12.50 -7.66 -5.79
N PRO A 161 -13.75 -7.54 -6.25
CA PRO A 161 -14.87 -8.24 -5.62
C PRO A 161 -14.79 -9.77 -5.68
N ARG A 162 -13.97 -10.32 -6.59
CA ARG A 162 -13.78 -11.78 -6.76
C ARG A 162 -12.49 -12.30 -6.12
N ALA A 163 -11.67 -11.43 -5.55
CA ALA A 163 -10.43 -11.81 -4.89
C ALA A 163 -10.62 -11.94 -3.38
N LYS A 164 -9.79 -12.77 -2.77
CA LYS A 164 -9.65 -12.86 -1.32
C LYS A 164 -8.35 -12.21 -0.89
N PHE A 165 -8.39 -11.47 0.21
CA PHE A 165 -7.26 -10.77 0.76
C PHE A 165 -6.93 -11.20 2.18
N HIS A 166 -5.64 -11.26 2.44
CA HIS A 166 -5.10 -11.24 3.79
C HIS A 166 -4.12 -10.08 3.88
N LEU A 167 -4.51 -9.00 4.56
CA LEU A 167 -3.62 -7.90 4.89
C LEU A 167 -2.87 -8.25 6.17
N ILE A 168 -1.55 -8.12 6.16
CA ILE A 168 -0.69 -8.48 7.28
C ILE A 168 0.18 -7.29 7.63
N PHE A 169 -0.19 -6.58 8.70
CA PHE A 169 0.58 -5.47 9.23
C PHE A 169 1.68 -6.00 10.15
N ILE A 170 2.92 -5.64 9.86
CA ILE A 170 4.09 -6.07 10.62
C ILE A 170 4.95 -4.85 10.91
N GLY A 171 5.22 -4.62 12.18
CA GLY A 171 6.10 -3.56 12.62
C GLY A 171 6.19 -3.49 14.14
N PRO A 172 7.33 -3.05 14.71
CA PRO A 172 7.47 -2.89 16.15
C PRO A 172 6.56 -1.80 16.72
N GLU A 173 6.13 -0.86 15.88
CA GLU A 173 5.22 0.24 16.24
C GLU A 173 3.80 0.01 15.73
N SER A 174 3.46 -1.19 15.24
CA SER A 174 2.12 -1.49 14.76
C SER A 174 1.12 -1.48 15.92
N MET A 175 -0.05 -0.88 15.68
CA MET A 175 -1.09 -0.72 16.70
C MET A 175 -2.03 -1.91 16.68
N ALA A 176 -1.58 -3.02 17.28
CA ALA A 176 -2.38 -4.23 17.42
C ALA A 176 -3.48 -4.07 18.47
N ASN A 177 -3.26 -3.21 19.47
CA ASN A 177 -4.20 -2.91 20.54
C ASN A 177 -4.31 -1.39 20.71
N ARG A 178 -5.31 -0.81 20.08
CA ARG A 178 -5.45 0.64 19.95
C ARG A 178 -5.72 1.37 21.26
N ASP A 179 -6.47 0.73 22.16
CA ASP A 179 -7.03 1.38 23.35
C ASP A 179 -6.71 0.62 24.65
N ASP A 180 -5.68 -0.22 24.65
CA ASP A 180 -5.35 -1.13 25.77
C ASP A 180 -6.53 -1.98 26.27
N GLU A 181 -7.57 -2.12 25.44
CA GLU A 181 -8.79 -2.86 25.79
C GLU A 181 -8.54 -4.36 25.98
N PHE A 182 -7.53 -4.88 25.31
CA PHE A 182 -7.18 -6.30 25.38
C PHE A 182 -5.70 -6.46 25.70
N PRO A 183 -5.34 -7.26 26.72
CA PRO A 183 -3.94 -7.57 26.96
C PRO A 183 -3.35 -8.29 25.75
N LEU A 184 -2.19 -7.81 25.29
CA LEU A 184 -1.47 -8.44 24.20
C LEU A 184 -1.04 -9.86 24.63
N PRO A 185 -1.20 -10.88 23.79
CA PRO A 185 -0.78 -12.23 24.13
C PRO A 185 0.72 -12.27 24.39
N PRO A 186 1.18 -12.90 25.47
CA PRO A 186 2.61 -13.02 25.76
C PRO A 186 3.30 -13.91 24.73
N ARG A 187 4.59 -13.66 24.51
CA ARG A 187 5.43 -14.58 23.75
C ARG A 187 5.52 -15.93 24.45
N ALA A 188 5.26 -16.99 23.72
CA ALA A 188 5.33 -18.37 24.19
C ALA A 188 5.82 -19.27 23.06
N PRO A 189 6.24 -20.51 23.31
CA PRO A 189 6.60 -21.47 22.25
C PRO A 189 5.49 -21.69 21.23
N SER A 190 4.22 -21.57 21.63
CA SER A 190 3.05 -21.65 20.76
C SER A 190 2.73 -20.33 20.06
N ASN A 191 3.30 -19.22 20.51
CA ASN A 191 3.19 -17.90 19.94
C ASN A 191 4.56 -17.20 20.06
N PRO A 192 5.53 -17.54 19.18
CA PRO A 192 6.90 -17.04 19.27
C PRO A 192 7.02 -15.57 18.90
N PHE A 193 5.97 -15.01 18.32
CA PHE A 193 5.91 -13.60 17.91
C PHE A 193 5.49 -12.70 19.06
N GLY A 194 5.55 -11.41 18.85
CA GLY A 194 4.89 -10.43 19.69
C GLY A 194 3.36 -10.60 19.68
N ALA A 195 2.64 -9.52 19.85
CA ALA A 195 1.20 -9.59 19.75
C ALA A 195 0.74 -9.89 18.33
N VAL A 196 -0.12 -10.88 18.17
CA VAL A 196 -0.82 -11.18 16.91
C VAL A 196 -2.31 -10.99 17.14
N VAL A 197 -2.89 -10.04 16.42
CA VAL A 197 -4.34 -9.81 16.41
C VAL A 197 -4.87 -10.07 15.02
N GLU A 198 -5.90 -10.87 14.91
CA GLU A 198 -6.54 -11.21 13.65
C GLU A 198 -8.01 -10.81 13.65
N ASP A 199 -8.47 -10.22 12.54
CA ASP A 199 -9.85 -9.81 12.37
C ASP A 199 -10.33 -10.06 10.93
N ARG A 200 -11.54 -10.60 10.79
CA ARG A 200 -12.19 -10.71 9.49
C ARG A 200 -13.11 -9.51 9.30
N VAL A 201 -12.62 -8.53 8.57
CA VAL A 201 -13.27 -7.23 8.40
C VAL A 201 -14.28 -7.21 7.25
N TRP A 202 -14.18 -8.17 6.33
CA TRP A 202 -15.09 -8.36 5.21
C TRP A 202 -15.13 -9.85 4.84
N PRO A 203 -16.18 -10.38 4.20
CA PRO A 203 -16.24 -11.79 3.82
C PRO A 203 -15.02 -12.28 3.02
N THR A 204 -14.42 -11.40 2.21
CA THR A 204 -13.24 -11.69 1.39
C THR A 204 -11.94 -11.10 1.93
N MET A 205 -11.95 -10.44 3.10
CA MET A 205 -10.77 -9.78 3.66
C MET A 205 -10.55 -10.11 5.13
N LYS A 206 -9.37 -10.65 5.42
CA LYS A 206 -8.83 -10.83 6.76
C LYS A 206 -7.69 -9.83 6.98
N ILE A 207 -7.58 -9.29 8.18
CA ILE A 207 -6.46 -8.45 8.63
C ILE A 207 -5.77 -9.14 9.78
N SER A 208 -4.45 -9.21 9.75
CA SER A 208 -3.61 -9.60 10.87
C SER A 208 -2.65 -8.45 11.20
N THR A 209 -2.43 -8.19 12.47
CA THR A 209 -1.46 -7.21 12.95
C THR A 209 -0.48 -7.89 13.88
N ILE A 210 0.81 -7.77 13.60
CA ILE A 210 1.88 -8.41 14.35
C ILE A 210 2.87 -7.35 14.81
N VAL A 211 3.08 -7.26 16.12
CA VAL A 211 4.02 -6.31 16.72
C VAL A 211 5.39 -6.97 16.81
N ASP A 212 6.11 -6.98 15.70
CA ASP A 212 7.48 -7.50 15.61
C ASP A 212 8.17 -6.97 14.35
N TYR A 213 9.47 -7.25 14.22
CA TYR A 213 10.21 -7.02 12.98
C TYR A 213 9.94 -8.14 11.97
N TYR A 214 9.87 -7.78 10.69
CA TYR A 214 9.67 -8.77 9.63
C TYR A 214 10.80 -9.81 9.57
N HIS A 215 12.07 -9.42 9.72
CA HIS A 215 13.18 -10.35 9.67
C HIS A 215 13.07 -11.44 10.76
N THR A 216 12.63 -11.08 11.97
CA THR A 216 12.37 -12.05 13.04
C THR A 216 11.30 -13.08 12.63
N LEU A 217 10.22 -12.62 12.01
CA LEU A 217 9.14 -13.51 11.54
C LEU A 217 9.57 -14.38 10.36
N HIS A 218 10.34 -13.81 9.44
CA HIS A 218 10.85 -14.51 8.27
C HIS A 218 11.73 -15.70 8.66
N GLU A 219 12.64 -15.52 9.61
CA GLU A 219 13.53 -16.57 10.11
C GLU A 219 12.80 -17.77 10.73
N THR A 220 11.61 -17.56 11.26
CA THR A 220 10.78 -18.65 11.79
C THR A 220 10.16 -19.54 10.72
N GLY A 221 10.17 -19.09 9.46
CA GLY A 221 9.50 -19.77 8.36
C GLY A 221 7.97 -19.67 8.38
N TYR A 222 7.39 -18.85 9.26
CA TYR A 222 5.94 -18.76 9.49
C TYR A 222 5.13 -18.47 8.21
N PHE A 223 5.67 -17.62 7.32
CA PHE A 223 4.99 -17.24 6.08
C PHE A 223 5.38 -18.05 4.85
N TYR A 224 6.30 -18.99 4.98
CA TYR A 224 6.70 -19.83 3.85
C TYR A 224 5.57 -20.79 3.43
N PRO A 225 5.46 -21.11 2.14
CA PRO A 225 6.22 -20.55 1.03
C PRO A 225 5.68 -19.19 0.59
N TYR A 226 6.55 -18.36 0.02
CA TYR A 226 6.14 -17.14 -0.69
C TYR A 226 5.88 -17.45 -2.15
N ASP A 227 4.83 -16.84 -2.69
CA ASP A 227 4.45 -17.00 -4.09
C ASP A 227 4.21 -15.62 -4.73
N PRO A 228 5.03 -15.20 -5.71
CA PRO A 228 4.88 -13.92 -6.40
C PRO A 228 3.53 -13.69 -7.12
N TYR A 229 2.74 -14.74 -7.31
CA TYR A 229 1.37 -14.65 -7.84
C TYR A 229 0.34 -14.29 -6.78
N PHE A 230 0.66 -14.48 -5.50
CA PHE A 230 -0.26 -14.32 -4.37
C PHE A 230 0.30 -13.40 -3.28
N ASP A 231 1.56 -13.01 -3.36
CA ASP A 231 2.22 -12.21 -2.33
C ASP A 231 2.75 -10.90 -2.87
N CYS A 232 2.54 -9.83 -2.09
CA CYS A 232 3.03 -8.51 -2.36
C CYS A 232 3.43 -7.84 -1.04
N PHE A 233 4.49 -7.05 -1.08
CA PHE A 233 4.91 -6.23 0.06
C PHE A 233 4.57 -4.76 -0.20
N MET A 234 4.18 -4.06 0.85
CA MET A 234 3.91 -2.63 0.83
C MET A 234 4.64 -1.94 1.99
N LEU A 235 5.43 -0.95 1.68
CA LEU A 235 6.17 -0.12 2.61
C LEU A 235 5.70 1.33 2.47
N PHE A 236 4.97 1.83 3.46
CA PHE A 236 4.53 3.22 3.48
C PHE A 236 5.59 4.08 4.15
N HIS A 237 6.18 5.01 3.41
CA HIS A 237 7.20 5.94 3.87
C HIS A 237 8.29 5.27 4.74
N PRO A 238 8.93 4.20 4.26
CA PRO A 238 9.84 3.43 5.11
C PRO A 238 11.11 4.19 5.48
N GLY A 239 11.53 5.16 4.68
CA GLY A 239 12.77 5.88 4.86
C GLY A 239 14.00 4.95 4.79
N LEU A 240 14.05 4.09 3.78
CA LEU A 240 15.12 3.09 3.61
C LEU A 240 16.51 3.75 3.58
N GLY A 241 16.65 4.87 2.88
CA GLY A 241 17.86 5.66 2.84
C GLY A 241 17.95 6.76 3.89
N HIS A 242 16.97 6.91 4.77
CA HIS A 242 16.99 7.97 5.76
C HIS A 242 17.92 7.61 6.93
N PRO A 243 18.84 8.51 7.35
CA PRO A 243 19.83 8.19 8.38
C PRO A 243 19.26 7.70 9.72
N ALA A 244 18.06 8.15 10.08
CA ALA A 244 17.43 7.76 11.33
C ALA A 244 16.79 6.37 11.29
N SER A 245 16.43 5.84 10.11
CA SER A 245 15.66 4.58 9.96
C SER A 245 16.34 3.50 9.13
N SER A 246 17.34 3.83 8.33
CA SER A 246 17.99 2.88 7.41
C SER A 246 18.51 1.62 8.09
N HIS A 247 19.06 1.75 9.31
CA HIS A 247 19.60 0.63 10.07
C HIS A 247 18.55 -0.43 10.45
N GLU A 248 17.28 -0.03 10.58
CA GLU A 248 16.17 -0.97 10.88
C GLU A 248 15.81 -1.87 9.70
N TRP A 249 16.20 -1.48 8.49
CA TRP A 249 15.88 -2.19 7.26
C TRP A 249 17.01 -3.06 6.72
N GLU A 250 18.22 -2.95 7.27
CA GLU A 250 19.41 -3.67 6.80
C GLU A 250 19.21 -5.18 6.80
N GLU A 251 18.59 -5.73 7.84
CA GLU A 251 18.31 -7.16 7.94
C GLU A 251 17.08 -7.57 7.12
N THR A 252 16.11 -6.68 6.96
CA THR A 252 14.82 -6.98 6.31
C THR A 252 14.93 -7.00 4.78
N ILE A 253 15.59 -6.02 4.17
CA ILE A 253 15.60 -5.89 2.70
C ILE A 253 16.20 -7.10 1.98
N PRO A 254 17.34 -7.68 2.39
CA PRO A 254 17.85 -8.89 1.75
C PRO A 254 16.85 -10.05 1.76
N LEU A 255 16.12 -10.24 2.86
CA LEU A 255 15.13 -11.29 3.00
C LEU A 255 13.91 -11.05 2.10
N LEU A 256 13.48 -9.79 1.93
CA LEU A 256 12.42 -9.44 0.98
C LEU A 256 12.82 -9.76 -0.45
N LEU A 257 14.06 -9.48 -0.84
CA LEU A 257 14.58 -9.76 -2.18
C LEU A 257 14.59 -11.26 -2.48
N GLU A 258 14.83 -12.10 -1.49
CA GLU A 258 14.79 -13.57 -1.63
C GLU A 258 13.40 -14.08 -2.02
N THR A 259 12.34 -13.44 -1.57
CA THR A 259 10.96 -13.86 -1.86
C THR A 259 10.59 -13.74 -3.33
N LYS A 260 11.27 -12.87 -4.09
CA LYS A 260 10.95 -12.50 -5.48
C LYS A 260 9.55 -11.91 -5.69
N ALA A 261 8.84 -11.63 -4.64
CA ALA A 261 7.56 -10.93 -4.68
C ALA A 261 7.78 -9.42 -4.92
N PRO A 262 6.83 -8.73 -5.56
CA PRO A 262 6.93 -7.28 -5.75
C PRO A 262 6.85 -6.55 -4.41
N ILE A 263 7.63 -5.48 -4.31
CA ILE A 263 7.73 -4.59 -3.15
C ILE A 263 7.34 -3.19 -3.63
N LEU A 264 6.22 -2.68 -3.12
CA LEU A 264 5.70 -1.37 -3.40
C LEU A 264 6.17 -0.41 -2.31
N VAL A 265 6.61 0.78 -2.67
CA VAL A 265 7.17 1.74 -1.72
C VAL A 265 6.61 3.12 -2.00
N THR A 266 6.19 3.84 -0.95
CA THR A 266 5.84 5.25 -1.05
C THR A 266 6.90 6.15 -0.40
N GLY A 267 6.91 7.41 -0.80
CA GLY A 267 7.79 8.43 -0.22
C GLY A 267 7.06 9.77 -0.10
N TYR A 268 7.61 10.65 0.72
CA TYR A 268 7.08 12.00 0.92
C TYR A 268 7.47 12.98 -0.19
N THR A 269 8.60 12.71 -0.86
CA THR A 269 9.16 13.55 -1.91
C THR A 269 9.89 12.71 -2.96
N GLN A 270 10.18 13.31 -4.12
CA GLN A 270 11.04 12.69 -5.13
C GLN A 270 12.43 12.38 -4.55
N TYR A 271 12.99 13.30 -3.77
CA TYR A 271 14.29 13.13 -3.14
C TYR A 271 14.31 11.94 -2.16
N ASP A 272 13.26 11.74 -1.36
CA ASP A 272 13.17 10.59 -0.45
C ASP A 272 13.21 9.28 -1.22
N MET A 273 12.46 9.19 -2.33
CA MET A 273 12.43 7.98 -3.14
C MET A 273 13.78 7.69 -3.81
N GLU A 274 14.43 8.71 -4.35
CA GLU A 274 15.75 8.57 -4.97
C GLU A 274 16.80 8.11 -3.96
N ARG A 275 16.77 8.66 -2.76
CA ARG A 275 17.63 8.25 -1.64
C ARG A 275 17.36 6.80 -1.21
N ASP A 276 16.11 6.40 -1.15
CA ASP A 276 15.71 5.03 -0.83
C ASP A 276 16.21 4.05 -1.91
N ILE A 277 16.08 4.39 -3.17
CA ILE A 277 16.57 3.57 -4.29
C ILE A 277 18.10 3.45 -4.26
N GLU A 278 18.80 4.54 -4.02
CA GLU A 278 20.25 4.52 -3.90
C GLU A 278 20.72 3.61 -2.75
N TRP A 279 20.05 3.70 -1.61
CA TRP A 279 20.32 2.86 -0.46
C TRP A 279 20.06 1.37 -0.76
N VAL A 280 18.92 1.04 -1.40
CA VAL A 280 18.59 -0.32 -1.83
C VAL A 280 19.66 -0.84 -2.81
N ASN A 281 20.06 -0.04 -3.78
CA ASN A 281 21.09 -0.41 -4.74
C ASN A 281 22.41 -0.76 -4.05
N LYS A 282 22.81 0.02 -3.05
CA LYS A 282 24.02 -0.23 -2.26
C LYS A 282 23.88 -1.49 -1.40
N THR A 283 22.77 -1.63 -0.69
CA THR A 283 22.53 -2.75 0.24
C THR A 283 22.34 -4.07 -0.51
N ALA A 284 21.61 -4.05 -1.61
CA ALA A 284 21.35 -5.22 -2.45
C ALA A 284 22.49 -5.51 -3.46
N LYS A 285 23.52 -4.67 -3.51
CA LYS A 285 24.65 -4.81 -4.47
C LYS A 285 24.20 -5.00 -5.93
N GLY A 286 23.11 -4.33 -6.32
CA GLY A 286 22.51 -4.43 -7.63
C GLY A 286 21.65 -5.68 -7.87
N GLU A 287 21.44 -6.53 -6.87
CA GLU A 287 20.64 -7.75 -6.98
C GLU A 287 19.13 -7.51 -6.87
N PHE A 288 18.65 -6.46 -7.51
CA PHE A 288 17.22 -6.15 -7.61
C PHE A 288 16.85 -5.63 -9.01
N ASP A 289 15.58 -5.76 -9.34
CA ASP A 289 14.97 -5.19 -10.54
C ASP A 289 14.02 -4.06 -10.13
N LEU A 290 14.15 -2.90 -10.78
CA LEU A 290 13.18 -1.84 -10.65
C LEU A 290 11.91 -2.25 -11.43
N LEU A 291 10.76 -2.26 -10.77
CA LEU A 291 9.48 -2.63 -11.38
C LEU A 291 8.70 -1.41 -11.85
N MET A 292 8.80 -0.33 -11.11
CA MET A 292 8.15 0.95 -11.41
C MET A 292 9.08 2.09 -11.07
N GLU A 293 9.29 2.98 -12.04
CA GLU A 293 10.09 4.19 -11.86
C GLU A 293 9.47 5.11 -10.81
N PRO A 294 10.31 5.79 -9.98
CA PRO A 294 9.79 6.72 -8.97
C PRO A 294 9.09 7.92 -9.61
N GLY A 295 8.05 8.36 -8.97
CA GLY A 295 7.32 9.56 -9.40
C GLY A 295 6.08 9.79 -8.54
N GLU A 296 5.36 10.86 -8.86
CA GLU A 296 4.16 11.25 -8.12
C GLU A 296 3.11 10.13 -8.15
N ASN A 297 2.51 9.87 -6.99
CA ASN A 297 1.43 8.92 -6.85
C ASN A 297 0.10 9.57 -7.30
N THR A 298 -0.57 8.95 -8.27
CA THR A 298 -1.89 9.40 -8.74
C THR A 298 -2.89 9.55 -7.60
N PHE A 299 -2.79 8.71 -6.59
CA PHE A 299 -3.67 8.67 -5.42
C PHE A 299 -2.97 9.09 -4.12
N ARG A 300 -2.07 10.07 -4.20
CA ARG A 300 -1.53 10.71 -3.01
C ARG A 300 -2.61 11.39 -2.18
N SER A 301 -2.37 11.58 -0.90
CA SER A 301 -3.23 12.43 -0.08
C SER A 301 -3.33 13.83 -0.71
N LEU A 302 -4.52 14.37 -0.75
CA LEU A 302 -4.74 15.77 -1.16
C LEU A 302 -4.61 16.73 0.03
N ARG A 303 -4.53 16.21 1.24
CA ARG A 303 -4.25 17.01 2.42
C ARG A 303 -2.74 17.16 2.60
N TRP A 304 -2.32 18.39 2.81
CA TRP A 304 -0.96 18.72 3.19
C TRP A 304 -0.80 18.66 4.71
N ASP A 305 0.34 18.19 5.15
CA ASP A 305 0.74 18.11 6.54
C ASP A 305 2.02 18.93 6.75
N LEU A 306 2.09 19.60 7.89
CA LEU A 306 3.26 20.37 8.32
C LEU A 306 4.09 19.52 9.26
N ASN A 307 5.41 19.55 9.06
CA ASN A 307 6.32 18.96 10.04
C ASN A 307 6.40 19.89 11.26
N ASP A 308 6.01 19.39 12.43
CA ASP A 308 6.02 20.16 13.67
C ASP A 308 7.41 20.69 14.06
N LEU A 309 8.46 20.05 13.57
CA LEU A 309 9.86 20.40 13.85
C LEU A 309 10.43 21.38 12.82
N ASP A 310 9.88 21.43 11.62
CA ASP A 310 10.31 22.31 10.54
C ASP A 310 9.10 22.86 9.76
N PRO A 311 8.70 24.12 10.01
CA PRO A 311 7.57 24.76 9.32
C PRO A 311 7.76 24.94 7.80
N GLN A 312 8.95 24.73 7.27
CA GLN A 312 9.22 24.75 5.83
C GLN A 312 9.05 23.39 5.17
N ASP A 313 9.01 22.33 5.97
CA ASP A 313 8.80 20.97 5.50
C ASP A 313 7.30 20.66 5.43
N ILE A 314 6.74 20.90 4.26
CA ILE A 314 5.35 20.61 3.92
C ILE A 314 5.32 19.39 3.01
N SER A 315 4.60 18.35 3.42
CA SER A 315 4.47 17.11 2.68
C SER A 315 3.05 16.59 2.69
N CYS A 316 2.76 15.58 1.90
CA CYS A 316 1.50 14.86 1.98
C CYS A 316 1.73 13.35 2.01
N GLY A 317 0.81 12.65 2.61
CA GLY A 317 0.88 11.18 2.69
C GLY A 317 0.92 10.54 1.32
N ASN A 318 1.84 9.59 1.13
CA ASN A 318 2.01 8.82 -0.11
C ASN A 318 2.17 9.71 -1.36
N TRP A 319 2.96 10.79 -1.23
CA TRP A 319 3.17 11.73 -2.34
C TRP A 319 3.69 11.04 -3.59
N GLY A 320 4.63 10.14 -3.43
CA GLY A 320 5.22 9.41 -4.53
C GLY A 320 5.20 7.90 -4.31
N VAL A 321 5.43 7.15 -5.38
CA VAL A 321 5.43 5.70 -5.37
C VAL A 321 6.43 5.14 -6.38
N TRP A 322 7.05 4.03 -6.03
CA TRP A 322 7.93 3.23 -6.87
C TRP A 322 7.83 1.75 -6.46
N ALA A 323 8.43 0.86 -7.22
CA ALA A 323 8.39 -0.57 -6.91
C ALA A 323 9.65 -1.29 -7.38
N PHE A 324 10.03 -2.33 -6.65
CA PHE A 324 11.16 -3.20 -6.97
C PHE A 324 10.91 -4.64 -6.51
N ARG A 325 11.80 -5.54 -6.87
CA ARG A 325 11.84 -6.93 -6.37
C ARG A 325 13.25 -7.48 -6.45
N GLY A 326 13.50 -8.60 -5.78
CA GLY A 326 14.74 -9.36 -5.97
C GLY A 326 14.92 -9.79 -7.42
N LYS A 327 16.15 -9.67 -7.92
CA LYS A 327 16.49 -9.98 -9.30
C LYS A 327 16.14 -11.44 -9.64
N ARG A 328 15.48 -11.65 -10.77
CA ARG A 328 15.23 -12.96 -11.36
C ARG A 328 16.21 -13.21 -12.49
N TYR A 329 16.85 -14.35 -12.47
CA TYR A 329 17.69 -14.81 -13.54
C TYR A 329 16.88 -15.76 -14.43
N GLU A 330 16.80 -15.44 -15.73
CA GLU A 330 16.26 -16.39 -16.72
C GLU A 330 17.30 -17.51 -16.89
N THR A 331 16.90 -18.76 -16.66
CA THR A 331 17.69 -19.90 -17.04
C THR A 331 17.70 -19.99 -18.56
N THR A 332 18.73 -19.50 -19.21
CA THR A 332 18.98 -19.81 -20.61
C THR A 332 19.21 -21.31 -20.69
N ARG A 333 18.28 -22.07 -21.33
CA ARG A 333 18.63 -23.40 -21.85
C ARG A 333 19.83 -23.19 -22.75
N LYS A 334 20.97 -23.78 -22.40
CA LYS A 334 22.01 -24.03 -23.38
C LYS A 334 21.36 -25.00 -24.35
N ASP A 335 20.99 -24.53 -25.53
CA ASP A 335 20.72 -25.41 -26.62
C ASP A 335 22.02 -26.19 -26.85
N GLU A 336 21.96 -27.48 -26.61
CA GLU A 336 23.05 -28.38 -26.93
C GLU A 336 23.28 -28.29 -28.45
N ALA A 337 24.45 -27.73 -28.82
CA ALA A 337 24.93 -27.73 -30.20
C ALA A 337 25.49 -29.08 -30.58
#